data_8a791db709c3214bc33a766c9c293409
#
_entry.id   8a791db709c3214bc33a766c9c293409
#
_cell.length_a   1.000
_cell.length_b   1.000
_cell.length_c   1.000
_cell.angle_alpha   90.00
_cell.angle_beta   90.00
_cell.angle_gamma   90.00
#
_symmetry.space_group_name_H-M   'P 1'
#
loop_
_entity.id
_entity.type
_entity.pdbx_description
1 polymer ?
#
loop_
_entity_poly.entity_id
_entity_poly.type
_entity_poly.pdbx_seq_one_letter_code
_entity_poly.pdbx_strand_id
1 'polypeptide(L)'
;MAQVRELTKGGVHHAFEVLGRKETAEQAFAMLAPGGTATIVGMIPFGQKIELHGFDFLRERRIQGSSMGSNHFRVDMPRLVEFYLRGRLHLEDWISAKLKLSEINEGFANMKAGKTLRSVIVFDA
;
A
#
# COMPACT_ATOMS: atom_id res chain seq x y z
N MET A 1 10.76 8.09 -9.99
CA MET A 1 11.08 6.97 -10.93
C MET A 1 12.56 6.93 -11.31
N ALA A 2 13.12 8.02 -11.87
CA ALA A 2 14.54 8.04 -12.28
C ALA A 2 15.49 7.63 -11.15
N GLN A 3 15.34 8.22 -9.98
CA GLN A 3 16.15 7.93 -8.79
C GLN A 3 16.09 6.45 -8.37
N VAL A 4 14.90 5.82 -8.41
CA VAL A 4 14.75 4.39 -8.09
C VAL A 4 15.52 3.53 -9.10
N ARG A 5 15.39 3.84 -10.39
CA ARG A 5 16.09 3.09 -11.45
C ARG A 5 17.61 3.26 -11.38
N GLU A 6 18.08 4.43 -10.97
CA GLU A 6 19.50 4.69 -10.74
C GLU A 6 20.02 3.87 -9.56
N LEU A 7 19.35 3.94 -8.40
CA LEU A 7 19.72 3.18 -7.21
C LEU A 7 19.71 1.66 -7.42
N THR A 8 18.77 1.18 -8.25
CA THR A 8 18.59 -0.26 -8.53
C THR A 8 19.32 -0.72 -9.79
N LYS A 9 20.08 0.17 -10.44
CA LYS A 9 20.82 -0.14 -11.68
C LYS A 9 19.93 -0.73 -12.80
N GLY A 10 18.74 -0.18 -12.98
CA GLY A 10 17.88 -0.56 -14.10
C GLY A 10 16.42 -0.82 -13.76
N GLY A 11 16.06 -0.95 -12.51
CA GLY A 11 14.69 -1.12 -12.04
C GLY A 11 14.56 -2.14 -10.90
N VAL A 12 13.35 -2.31 -10.40
CA VAL A 12 13.05 -3.21 -9.29
C VAL A 12 12.40 -4.50 -9.80
N HIS A 13 12.62 -5.63 -9.10
CA HIS A 13 11.95 -6.89 -9.42
C HIS A 13 10.50 -6.93 -8.93
N HIS A 14 10.21 -6.23 -7.82
CA HIS A 14 8.87 -6.11 -7.26
C HIS A 14 8.57 -4.66 -6.93
N ALA A 15 7.40 -4.17 -7.38
CA ALA A 15 6.86 -2.88 -7.02
C ALA A 15 5.44 -3.07 -6.46
N PHE A 16 5.15 -2.45 -5.30
CA PHE A 16 3.83 -2.53 -4.67
C PHE A 16 3.18 -1.15 -4.69
N GLU A 17 1.99 -1.06 -5.27
CA GLU A 17 1.16 0.12 -5.25
C GLU A 17 0.04 -0.10 -4.23
N VAL A 18 0.02 0.69 -3.17
CA VAL A 18 -0.92 0.54 -2.04
C VAL A 18 -1.69 1.83 -1.72
N LEU A 19 -1.57 2.85 -2.58
CA LEU A 19 -2.25 4.13 -2.42
C LEU A 19 -3.58 4.17 -3.17
N GLY A 20 -3.67 3.51 -4.33
CA GLY A 20 -4.86 3.46 -5.16
C GLY A 20 -5.00 4.64 -6.11
N ARG A 21 -3.92 5.08 -6.74
CA ARG A 21 -3.94 6.16 -7.73
C ARG A 21 -3.42 5.68 -9.08
N LYS A 22 -4.00 6.23 -10.16
CA LYS A 22 -3.56 5.97 -11.53
C LYS A 22 -2.05 6.18 -11.68
N GLU A 23 -1.59 7.35 -11.27
CA GLU A 23 -0.19 7.78 -11.45
C GLU A 23 0.78 6.85 -10.72
N THR A 24 0.45 6.41 -9.51
CA THR A 24 1.31 5.52 -8.72
C THR A 24 1.32 4.10 -9.26
N ALA A 25 0.21 3.62 -9.83
CA ALA A 25 0.14 2.33 -10.50
C ALA A 25 1.01 2.30 -11.78
N GLU A 26 0.91 3.34 -12.60
CA GLU A 26 1.74 3.50 -13.80
C GLU A 26 3.22 3.64 -13.45
N GLN A 27 3.55 4.38 -12.39
CA GLN A 27 4.91 4.52 -11.88
C GLN A 27 5.46 3.19 -11.38
N ALA A 28 4.66 2.41 -10.64
CA ALA A 28 5.07 1.09 -10.14
C ALA A 28 5.47 0.16 -11.29
N PHE A 29 4.67 0.14 -12.37
CA PHE A 29 4.99 -0.64 -13.56
C PHE A 29 6.23 -0.10 -14.30
N ALA A 30 6.34 1.21 -14.45
CA ALA A 30 7.45 1.86 -15.15
C ALA A 30 8.81 1.68 -14.44
N MET A 31 8.81 1.47 -13.12
CA MET A 31 10.03 1.24 -12.33
C MET A 31 10.57 -0.19 -12.43
N LEU A 32 9.83 -1.12 -13.05
CA LEU A 32 10.24 -2.53 -13.10
C LEU A 32 11.49 -2.74 -13.95
N ALA A 33 12.35 -3.63 -13.48
CA ALA A 33 13.36 -4.29 -14.30
C ALA A 33 12.69 -5.25 -15.29
N PRO A 34 13.38 -5.72 -16.33
CA PRO A 34 12.91 -6.85 -17.15
C PRO A 34 12.54 -8.06 -16.26
N GLY A 35 11.43 -8.72 -16.55
CA GLY A 35 10.89 -9.83 -15.74
C GLY A 35 10.22 -9.44 -14.42
N GLY A 36 10.26 -8.15 -14.04
CA GLY A 36 9.70 -7.66 -12.78
C GLY A 36 8.17 -7.66 -12.75
N THR A 37 7.60 -7.60 -11.54
CA THR A 37 6.16 -7.62 -11.29
C THR A 37 5.71 -6.42 -10.46
N ALA A 38 4.73 -5.68 -10.95
CA ALA A 38 3.99 -4.67 -10.19
C ALA A 38 2.72 -5.28 -9.60
N THR A 39 2.52 -5.14 -8.30
CA THR A 39 1.33 -5.61 -7.60
C THR A 39 0.52 -4.41 -7.13
N ILE A 40 -0.71 -4.30 -7.61
CA ILE A 40 -1.65 -3.23 -7.29
C ILE A 40 -2.57 -3.72 -6.18
N VAL A 41 -2.42 -3.12 -5.00
CA VAL A 41 -3.23 -3.39 -3.81
C VAL A 41 -4.17 -2.21 -3.53
N GLY A 42 -3.74 -0.99 -3.86
CA GLY A 42 -4.52 0.22 -3.69
C GLY A 42 -5.78 0.24 -4.55
N MET A 43 -6.87 0.76 -4.00
CA MET A 43 -8.16 0.85 -4.69
C MET A 43 -8.20 2.07 -5.60
N ILE A 44 -7.86 1.89 -6.87
CA ILE A 44 -8.02 2.92 -7.89
C ILE A 44 -9.52 3.21 -8.06
N PRO A 45 -9.97 4.49 -8.11
CA PRO A 45 -11.37 4.84 -8.22
C PRO A 45 -12.08 4.16 -9.40
N PHE A 46 -13.32 3.74 -9.17
CA PHE A 46 -14.12 3.08 -10.21
C PHE A 46 -14.23 3.94 -11.48
N GLY A 47 -14.03 3.31 -12.63
CA GLY A 47 -14.05 3.98 -13.93
C GLY A 47 -12.71 4.63 -14.34
N GLN A 48 -11.76 4.77 -13.44
CA GLN A 48 -10.42 5.27 -13.77
C GLN A 48 -9.58 4.16 -14.42
N LYS A 49 -8.95 4.48 -15.54
CA LYS A 49 -8.10 3.55 -16.30
C LYS A 49 -6.64 3.86 -16.05
N ILE A 50 -5.80 2.83 -15.98
CA ILE A 50 -4.34 2.95 -16.06
C ILE A 50 -3.87 2.78 -17.50
N GLU A 51 -2.81 3.47 -17.87
CA GLU A 51 -2.20 3.41 -19.19
C GLU A 51 -0.78 2.89 -19.08
N LEU A 52 -0.49 1.80 -19.76
CA LEU A 52 0.80 1.13 -19.72
C LEU A 52 1.40 1.10 -21.12
N HIS A 53 2.73 1.22 -21.19
CA HIS A 53 3.44 1.15 -22.43
C HIS A 53 3.51 -0.32 -22.90
N GLY A 54 2.81 -0.64 -24.00
CA GLY A 54 2.65 -2.04 -24.46
C GLY A 54 3.96 -2.77 -24.73
N PHE A 55 4.98 -2.06 -25.23
CA PHE A 55 6.30 -2.65 -25.48
C PHE A 55 6.98 -3.21 -24.22
N ASP A 56 6.66 -2.66 -23.05
CA ASP A 56 7.26 -3.13 -21.79
C ASP A 56 6.86 -4.56 -21.43
N PHE A 57 5.75 -5.07 -21.96
CA PHE A 57 5.34 -6.47 -21.80
C PHE A 57 6.28 -7.44 -22.55
N LEU A 58 6.90 -7.00 -23.64
CA LEU A 58 7.90 -7.80 -24.35
C LEU A 58 9.22 -7.96 -23.55
N ARG A 59 9.37 -7.18 -22.48
CA ARG A 59 10.45 -7.33 -21.49
C ARG A 59 10.05 -8.22 -20.32
N GLU A 60 9.01 -9.02 -20.49
CA GLU A 60 8.46 -9.92 -19.47
C GLU A 60 7.97 -9.23 -18.20
N ARG A 61 7.73 -7.91 -18.24
CA ARG A 61 7.15 -7.18 -17.12
C ARG A 61 5.71 -7.63 -16.90
N ARG A 62 5.32 -7.73 -15.64
CA ARG A 62 3.99 -8.18 -15.23
C ARG A 62 3.32 -7.13 -14.36
N ILE A 63 2.00 -7.07 -14.47
CA ILE A 63 1.15 -6.33 -13.55
C ILE A 63 0.03 -7.25 -13.08
N GLN A 64 -0.23 -7.22 -11.79
CA GLN A 64 -1.28 -8.04 -11.17
C GLN A 64 -2.01 -7.26 -10.09
N GLY A 65 -3.23 -7.65 -9.80
CA GLY A 65 -4.00 -7.13 -8.66
C GLY A 65 -3.81 -8.00 -7.43
N SER A 66 -4.06 -7.39 -6.27
CA SER A 66 -4.10 -8.10 -4.98
C SER A 66 -5.17 -7.45 -4.12
N SER A 67 -6.27 -8.14 -3.91
CA SER A 67 -7.33 -7.66 -3.03
C SER A 67 -6.94 -7.91 -1.57
N MET A 68 -6.86 -6.83 -0.77
CA MET A 68 -6.52 -6.89 0.65
C MET A 68 -5.24 -7.71 0.94
N GLY A 69 -4.23 -7.62 0.04
CA GLY A 69 -3.00 -8.39 0.15
C GLY A 69 -3.14 -9.87 -0.21
N SER A 70 -4.22 -10.26 -0.90
CA SER A 70 -4.53 -11.66 -1.26
C SER A 70 -4.52 -12.61 -0.06
N ASN A 71 -4.94 -12.07 1.10
CA ASN A 71 -4.86 -12.81 2.35
C ASN A 71 -5.95 -13.91 2.47
N HIS A 72 -5.60 -14.97 3.18
CA HIS A 72 -6.51 -15.99 3.67
C HIS A 72 -6.87 -15.66 5.12
N PHE A 73 -7.78 -14.70 5.33
CA PHE A 73 -8.01 -14.05 6.63
C PHE A 73 -8.21 -15.02 7.81
N ARG A 74 -8.82 -16.20 7.60
CA ARG A 74 -9.00 -17.21 8.65
C ARG A 74 -7.69 -17.84 9.12
N VAL A 75 -6.65 -17.82 8.29
CA VAL A 75 -5.32 -18.34 8.59
C VAL A 75 -4.37 -17.20 8.95
N ASP A 76 -4.40 -16.13 8.16
CA ASP A 76 -3.42 -15.06 8.28
C ASP A 76 -3.68 -14.16 9.50
N MET A 77 -4.97 -13.89 9.85
CA MET A 77 -5.28 -13.07 11.01
C MET A 77 -4.77 -13.69 12.33
N PRO A 78 -5.02 -14.98 12.65
CA PRO A 78 -4.43 -15.60 13.83
C PRO A 78 -2.89 -15.55 13.83
N ARG A 79 -2.25 -15.73 12.71
CA ARG A 79 -0.78 -15.61 12.58
C ARG A 79 -0.28 -14.20 12.86
N LEU A 80 -0.97 -13.18 12.36
CA LEU A 80 -0.63 -11.79 12.63
C LEU A 80 -0.79 -11.45 14.11
N VAL A 81 -1.86 -11.94 14.75
CA VAL A 81 -2.05 -11.81 16.21
C VAL A 81 -0.90 -12.49 16.96
N GLU A 82 -0.51 -13.68 16.55
CA GLU A 82 0.63 -14.37 17.15
C GLU A 82 1.94 -13.60 17.00
N PHE A 83 2.20 -13.00 15.83
CA PHE A 83 3.37 -12.16 15.62
C PHE A 83 3.35 -10.93 16.52
N TYR A 84 2.19 -10.33 16.71
CA TYR A 84 2.01 -9.21 17.62
C TYR A 84 2.30 -9.62 19.08
N LEU A 85 1.69 -10.70 19.55
CA LEU A 85 1.88 -11.20 20.92
C LEU A 85 3.34 -11.62 21.20
N ARG A 86 4.07 -12.03 20.17
CA ARG A 86 5.50 -12.38 20.27
C ARG A 86 6.43 -11.18 20.08
N GLY A 87 5.91 -9.95 19.98
CA GLY A 87 6.70 -8.74 19.76
C GLY A 87 7.40 -8.70 18.40
N ARG A 88 6.91 -9.44 17.41
CA ARG A 88 7.45 -9.45 16.02
C ARG A 88 6.65 -8.56 15.07
N LEU A 89 5.52 -8.03 15.51
CA LEU A 89 4.68 -7.08 14.79
C LEU A 89 4.33 -5.95 15.75
N HIS A 90 4.81 -4.74 15.46
CA HIS A 90 4.64 -3.57 16.30
C HIS A 90 3.48 -2.73 15.74
N LEU A 91 2.26 -2.95 16.23
CA LEU A 91 1.07 -2.23 15.76
C LEU A 91 0.94 -0.85 16.39
N GLU A 92 1.45 -0.67 17.60
CA GLU A 92 1.41 0.58 18.35
C GLU A 92 2.18 1.70 17.65
N ASP A 93 3.26 1.38 16.98
CA ASP A 93 4.12 2.35 16.27
C ASP A 93 3.38 3.09 15.14
N TRP A 94 2.27 2.50 14.68
CA TRP A 94 1.42 3.09 13.63
C TRP A 94 0.34 4.01 14.17
N ILE A 95 0.12 4.04 15.49
CA ILE A 95 -0.91 4.87 16.11
C ILE A 95 -0.37 6.28 16.33
N SER A 96 -0.77 7.20 15.46
CA SER A 96 -0.35 8.61 15.53
C SER A 96 -1.13 9.40 16.59
N ALA A 97 -2.39 9.03 16.85
CA ALA A 97 -3.25 9.72 17.81
C ALA A 97 -4.34 8.78 18.36
N LYS A 98 -4.67 8.99 19.64
CA LYS A 98 -5.86 8.43 20.28
C LYS A 98 -6.87 9.57 20.46
N LEU A 99 -8.08 9.39 19.96
CA LEU A 99 -9.12 10.40 19.91
C LEU A 99 -10.36 9.96 20.69
N LYS A 100 -11.11 10.90 21.23
CA LYS A 100 -12.48 10.66 21.69
C LYS A 100 -13.43 10.68 20.50
N LEU A 101 -14.62 10.11 20.66
CA LEU A 101 -15.64 10.13 19.60
C LEU A 101 -16.03 11.56 19.21
N SER A 102 -16.04 12.50 20.17
CA SER A 102 -16.31 13.92 19.90
C SER A 102 -15.28 14.60 18.99
N GLU A 103 -14.09 14.04 18.86
CA GLU A 103 -12.97 14.57 18.05
C GLU A 103 -12.90 13.94 16.64
N ILE A 104 -13.87 13.12 16.25
CA ILE A 104 -13.85 12.35 15.00
C ILE A 104 -13.67 13.25 13.76
N ASN A 105 -14.30 14.41 13.72
CA ASN A 105 -14.21 15.33 12.59
C ASN A 105 -12.79 15.90 12.45
N GLU A 106 -12.11 16.17 13.54
CA GLU A 106 -10.70 16.58 13.55
C GLU A 106 -9.82 15.42 13.07
N GLY A 107 -10.10 14.20 13.52
CA GLY A 107 -9.42 12.98 13.05
C GLY A 107 -9.50 12.82 11.53
N PHE A 108 -10.67 13.01 10.94
CA PHE A 108 -10.85 12.97 9.48
C PHE A 108 -10.11 14.12 8.77
N ALA A 109 -10.12 15.32 9.33
CA ALA A 109 -9.39 16.46 8.78
C ALA A 109 -7.88 16.20 8.77
N ASN A 110 -7.32 15.67 9.85
CA ASN A 110 -5.91 15.32 9.96
C ASN A 110 -5.52 14.18 9.03
N MET A 111 -6.36 13.16 8.88
CA MET A 111 -6.16 12.07 7.93
C MET A 111 -6.14 12.59 6.48
N LYS A 112 -7.11 13.43 6.11
CA LYS A 112 -7.17 14.04 4.77
C LYS A 112 -5.98 14.95 4.48
N ALA A 113 -5.45 15.62 5.49
CA ALA A 113 -4.26 16.46 5.39
C ALA A 113 -2.93 15.67 5.42
N GLY A 114 -2.97 14.33 5.56
CA GLY A 114 -1.78 13.48 5.63
C GLY A 114 -0.94 13.69 6.89
N LYS A 115 -1.53 14.26 7.96
CA LYS A 115 -0.82 14.55 9.22
C LYS A 115 -0.67 13.32 10.12
N THR A 116 -1.49 12.30 9.91
CA THR A 116 -1.53 11.09 10.75
C THR A 116 -1.48 9.85 9.88
N LEU A 117 -0.80 8.81 10.35
CA LEU A 117 -0.82 7.49 9.72
C LEU A 117 -2.10 6.76 10.11
N ARG A 118 -2.41 6.72 11.41
CA ARG A 118 -3.60 6.06 11.97
C ARG A 118 -4.05 6.81 13.23
N SER A 119 -5.29 7.20 13.25
CA SER A 119 -5.97 7.67 14.47
C SER A 119 -6.90 6.57 14.98
N VAL A 120 -6.92 6.35 16.29
CA VAL A 120 -7.75 5.35 16.95
C VAL A 120 -8.74 6.07 17.86
N ILE A 121 -10.03 5.76 17.72
CA ILE A 121 -11.05 6.27 18.65
C ILE A 121 -11.06 5.33 19.86
N VAL A 122 -10.90 5.92 21.03
CA VAL A 122 -10.95 5.20 22.31
C VAL A 122 -12.27 5.56 22.97
N PHE A 123 -13.03 4.53 23.37
CA PHE A 123 -14.22 4.69 24.16
C PHE A 123 -13.85 4.46 25.63
N ASP A 124 -14.27 5.40 26.50
CA ASP A 124 -14.13 5.20 27.93
C ASP A 124 -15.03 4.02 28.34
N ALA A 125 -14.46 3.02 29.05
CA ALA A 125 -15.18 1.84 29.53
C ALA A 125 -16.04 2.18 30.73
#